data_73391e7cd5a25d523bb1e4e2df768a5c
#
_entry.id   73391e7cd5a25d523bb1e4e2df768a5c
#
_cell.length_a   1.000
_cell.length_b   1.000
_cell.length_c   1.000
_cell.angle_alpha   90.00
_cell.angle_beta   90.00
_cell.angle_gamma   90.00
#
_symmetry.space_group_name_H-M   'P 1'
#
loop_
_entity.id
_entity.type
_entity.pdbx_description
1 polymer ?
#
loop_
_entity_poly.entity_id
_entity_poly.type
_entity_poly.pdbx_seq_one_letter_code
_entity_poly.pdbx_strand_id
1 'polypeptide(L)'
;MASPQILKLAAKLGLSQEQEQAFLKAMQSGDSSKGALVITPKAPEGYDPPLPVENTPSEWGHPSILSLRSDEAEAKPGSLPDYDCGYYYPLDLSSVWETAPLTHLPFRPVRCLDMCAAPGGKSILTQIRVSPEEHISNEIHPKRLGILRHNLHRCGFTGLYTQRMRPDQWAQQAPGCFDLILTDAPCSGQSLLAKGIPNPGCFNSSVTGGNAKRQRGILLSALQCLAPGGCLLYTTCTYAPEENERNVLYLLKRCPELHTINVPELESFRSSLTQEACYRLMPFHGAGAGGFTCLLRKGEEHPSPLPLPNELKAWPIRDMNQIDQ
;
A
#
# COMPACT_ATOMS: atom_id res chain seq x y z
N MET A 1 -8.46 -25.51 -16.17
CA MET A 1 -7.89 -26.12 -14.93
C MET A 1 -6.82 -25.17 -14.38
N ALA A 2 -6.78 -24.98 -13.06
CA ALA A 2 -5.75 -24.15 -12.43
C ALA A 2 -4.36 -24.76 -12.63
N SER A 3 -3.32 -23.92 -12.78
CA SER A 3 -1.96 -24.40 -12.92
C SER A 3 -1.48 -25.13 -11.65
N PRO A 4 -0.58 -26.11 -11.76
CA PRO A 4 -0.04 -26.81 -10.58
C PRO A 4 0.58 -25.86 -9.54
N GLN A 5 1.06 -24.70 -9.97
CA GLN A 5 1.68 -23.69 -9.11
C GLN A 5 0.63 -22.96 -8.27
N ILE A 6 -0.55 -22.65 -8.84
CA ILE A 6 -1.67 -22.04 -8.10
C ILE A 6 -2.21 -23.02 -7.06
N LEU A 7 -2.35 -24.31 -7.40
CA LEU A 7 -2.76 -25.35 -6.45
C LEU A 7 -1.77 -25.47 -5.28
N LYS A 8 -0.47 -25.45 -5.56
CA LYS A 8 0.57 -25.46 -4.52
C LYS A 8 0.51 -24.22 -3.60
N LEU A 9 0.16 -23.05 -4.16
CA LEU A 9 -0.03 -21.86 -3.34
C LEU A 9 -1.27 -22.01 -2.47
N ALA A 10 -2.43 -22.38 -3.04
CA ALA A 10 -3.67 -22.56 -2.31
C ALA A 10 -3.49 -23.48 -1.10
N ALA A 11 -2.81 -24.61 -1.28
CA ALA A 11 -2.49 -25.54 -0.19
C ALA A 11 -1.62 -24.93 0.93
N LYS A 12 -0.82 -23.89 0.65
CA LYS A 12 -0.01 -23.20 1.66
C LYS A 12 -0.77 -22.11 2.42
N LEU A 13 -1.93 -21.70 1.94
CA LEU A 13 -2.68 -20.56 2.50
C LEU A 13 -3.57 -20.95 3.68
N GLY A 14 -3.72 -22.24 3.98
CA GLY A 14 -4.56 -22.72 5.08
C GLY A 14 -6.06 -22.44 4.85
N LEU A 15 -6.49 -22.38 3.59
CA LEU A 15 -7.89 -22.14 3.21
C LEU A 15 -8.76 -23.39 3.48
N SER A 16 -10.04 -23.16 3.81
CA SER A 16 -11.02 -24.23 3.77
C SER A 16 -11.24 -24.73 2.34
N GLN A 17 -11.83 -25.90 2.16
CA GLN A 17 -12.11 -26.44 0.84
C GLN A 17 -12.96 -25.48 -0.03
N GLU A 18 -13.94 -24.82 0.57
CA GLU A 18 -14.80 -23.84 -0.09
C GLU A 18 -13.99 -22.59 -0.51
N GLN A 19 -13.17 -22.05 0.41
CA GLN A 19 -12.28 -20.91 0.14
C GLN A 19 -11.25 -21.23 -0.93
N GLU A 20 -10.69 -22.45 -0.93
CA GLU A 20 -9.75 -22.89 -1.97
C GLU A 20 -10.43 -22.91 -3.34
N GLN A 21 -11.63 -23.45 -3.45
CA GLN A 21 -12.39 -23.45 -4.70
C GLN A 21 -12.70 -22.02 -5.18
N ALA A 22 -13.13 -21.14 -4.27
CA ALA A 22 -13.40 -19.74 -4.57
C ALA A 22 -12.13 -19.00 -5.03
N PHE A 23 -10.99 -19.24 -4.37
CA PHE A 23 -9.70 -18.70 -4.77
C PHE A 23 -9.28 -19.15 -6.18
N LEU A 24 -9.37 -20.46 -6.44
CA LEU A 24 -9.03 -21.02 -7.74
C LEU A 24 -9.93 -20.49 -8.87
N LYS A 25 -11.23 -20.32 -8.58
CA LYS A 25 -12.18 -19.71 -9.51
C LYS A 25 -11.79 -18.27 -9.83
N ALA A 26 -11.54 -17.44 -8.82
CA ALA A 26 -11.16 -16.04 -8.99
C ALA A 26 -9.85 -15.89 -9.80
N MET A 27 -8.87 -16.77 -9.55
CA MET A 27 -7.59 -16.77 -10.30
C MET A 27 -7.75 -17.18 -11.77
N GLN A 28 -8.82 -17.89 -12.12
CA GLN A 28 -9.13 -18.32 -13.50
C GLN A 28 -9.99 -17.30 -14.23
N SER A 29 -10.99 -16.72 -13.56
CA SER A 29 -11.91 -15.72 -14.15
C SER A 29 -11.20 -14.41 -14.44
N GLY A 30 -10.30 -13.97 -13.54
CA GLY A 30 -9.57 -12.72 -13.69
C GLY A 30 -10.47 -11.47 -13.60
N ASP A 31 -11.60 -11.57 -12.89
CA ASP A 31 -12.63 -10.53 -12.75
C ASP A 31 -12.76 -9.95 -11.34
N SER A 32 -11.78 -10.22 -10.47
CA SER A 32 -11.85 -9.81 -9.06
C SER A 32 -11.44 -8.35 -8.83
N SER A 33 -11.15 -7.57 -9.90
CA SER A 33 -10.88 -6.15 -9.75
C SER A 33 -12.13 -5.40 -9.31
N LYS A 34 -12.04 -4.60 -8.27
CA LYS A 34 -13.06 -3.63 -7.89
C LYS A 34 -12.41 -2.25 -7.80
N GLY A 35 -12.93 -1.29 -8.55
CA GLY A 35 -12.40 0.06 -8.58
C GLY A 35 -12.82 0.88 -7.36
N ALA A 36 -12.00 1.86 -7.02
CA ALA A 36 -12.34 2.93 -6.08
C ALA A 36 -11.87 4.28 -6.60
N LEU A 37 -12.52 5.35 -6.17
CA LEU A 37 -12.15 6.73 -6.43
C LEU A 37 -11.80 7.40 -5.10
N VAL A 38 -10.62 7.97 -5.01
CA VAL A 38 -10.25 8.87 -3.92
C VAL A 38 -10.58 10.29 -4.36
N ILE A 39 -11.54 10.92 -3.72
CA ILE A 39 -11.87 12.32 -3.95
C ILE A 39 -10.74 13.19 -3.39
N THR A 40 -10.24 14.08 -4.21
CA THR A 40 -9.05 14.88 -3.91
C THR A 40 -9.41 16.29 -3.41
N PRO A 41 -8.47 17.04 -2.84
CA PRO A 41 -8.69 18.44 -2.46
C PRO A 41 -9.01 19.38 -3.64
N LYS A 42 -8.76 18.97 -4.89
CA LYS A 42 -9.13 19.75 -6.09
C LYS A 42 -10.59 19.62 -6.46
N ALA A 43 -11.30 18.62 -5.96
CA ALA A 43 -12.72 18.46 -6.24
C ALA A 43 -13.51 19.64 -5.67
N PRO A 44 -14.49 20.19 -6.40
CA PRO A 44 -15.38 21.22 -5.89
C PRO A 44 -16.14 20.74 -4.64
N GLU A 45 -16.60 21.66 -3.82
CA GLU A 45 -17.49 21.33 -2.70
C GLU A 45 -18.77 20.66 -3.23
N GLY A 46 -19.16 19.55 -2.60
CA GLY A 46 -20.32 18.77 -3.04
C GLY A 46 -20.11 17.99 -4.34
N TYR A 47 -18.86 17.79 -4.75
CA TYR A 47 -18.54 17.06 -5.97
C TYR A 47 -19.11 15.63 -5.95
N ASP A 48 -19.87 15.30 -7.01
CA ASP A 48 -20.39 13.97 -7.28
C ASP A 48 -19.76 13.46 -8.59
N PRO A 49 -18.96 12.38 -8.56
CA PRO A 49 -18.30 11.89 -9.77
C PRO A 49 -19.31 11.37 -10.79
N PRO A 50 -19.11 11.62 -12.10
CA PRO A 50 -20.00 11.13 -13.16
C PRO A 50 -19.79 9.64 -13.45
N LEU A 51 -19.81 8.82 -12.41
CA LEU A 51 -19.57 7.38 -12.41
C LEU A 51 -20.51 6.73 -11.39
N PRO A 52 -20.96 5.50 -11.63
CA PRO A 52 -21.77 4.77 -10.65
C PRO A 52 -20.92 4.40 -9.45
N VAL A 53 -21.13 5.09 -8.34
CA VAL A 53 -20.36 4.90 -7.09
C VAL A 53 -21.26 4.54 -5.93
N GLU A 54 -20.64 3.98 -4.89
CA GLU A 54 -21.22 3.70 -3.59
C GLU A 54 -20.19 4.01 -2.50
N ASN A 55 -20.62 4.17 -1.25
CA ASN A 55 -19.71 4.34 -0.14
C ASN A 55 -18.84 3.09 0.05
N THR A 56 -17.57 3.28 0.41
CA THR A 56 -16.73 2.17 0.86
C THR A 56 -17.25 1.61 2.20
N PRO A 57 -16.97 0.33 2.53
CA PRO A 57 -17.35 -0.25 3.82
C PRO A 57 -16.93 0.65 4.98
N SER A 58 -17.84 0.87 5.94
CA SER A 58 -17.61 1.77 7.08
C SER A 58 -16.46 1.34 7.97
N GLU A 59 -16.21 0.02 8.04
CA GLU A 59 -15.21 -0.59 8.91
C GLU A 59 -13.78 -0.18 8.52
N TRP A 60 -13.51 -0.08 7.22
CA TRP A 60 -12.16 0.22 6.71
C TRP A 60 -12.12 1.25 5.56
N GLY A 61 -13.28 1.81 5.23
CA GLY A 61 -13.41 2.86 4.23
C GLY A 61 -13.01 4.24 4.74
N HIS A 62 -13.39 5.27 3.98
CA HIS A 62 -13.23 6.68 4.35
C HIS A 62 -14.26 7.51 3.58
N PRO A 63 -14.84 8.61 4.14
CA PRO A 63 -15.84 9.42 3.46
C PRO A 63 -15.41 10.00 2.10
N SER A 64 -14.12 10.29 1.94
CA SER A 64 -13.55 10.77 0.67
C SER A 64 -13.18 9.65 -0.29
N ILE A 65 -13.57 8.39 -0.04
CA ILE A 65 -13.25 7.25 -0.89
C ILE A 65 -14.54 6.54 -1.26
N LEU A 66 -14.79 6.45 -2.55
CA LEU A 66 -15.99 5.82 -3.12
C LEU A 66 -15.60 4.53 -3.85
N SER A 67 -16.42 3.50 -3.73
CA SER A 67 -16.30 2.26 -4.47
C SER A 67 -17.05 2.36 -5.80
N LEU A 68 -16.45 1.89 -6.89
CA LEU A 68 -17.15 1.80 -8.18
C LEU A 68 -18.09 0.59 -8.20
N ARG A 69 -19.31 0.78 -8.69
CA ARG A 69 -20.21 -0.30 -9.06
C ARG A 69 -19.80 -0.84 -10.43
N SER A 70 -19.23 -2.02 -10.47
CA SER A 70 -18.55 -2.59 -11.64
C SER A 70 -19.49 -2.98 -12.79
N ASP A 71 -20.75 -3.22 -12.49
CA ASP A 71 -21.80 -3.67 -13.41
C ASP A 71 -22.48 -2.53 -14.18
N GLU A 72 -22.26 -1.27 -13.76
CA GLU A 72 -22.96 -0.09 -14.31
C GLU A 72 -22.00 0.90 -15.03
N ALA A 73 -20.67 0.69 -14.97
CA ALA A 73 -19.72 1.67 -15.50
C ALA A 73 -19.53 1.55 -17.02
N GLU A 74 -20.17 2.42 -17.80
CA GLU A 74 -19.94 2.55 -19.25
C GLU A 74 -18.59 3.20 -19.59
N ALA A 75 -18.04 4.04 -18.70
CA ALA A 75 -16.80 4.78 -18.92
C ALA A 75 -15.70 4.38 -17.95
N LYS A 76 -14.44 4.35 -18.45
CA LYS A 76 -13.27 4.15 -17.60
C LYS A 76 -12.96 5.45 -16.84
N PRO A 77 -12.69 5.41 -15.52
CA PRO A 77 -12.39 6.61 -14.73
C PRO A 77 -11.30 7.50 -15.36
N GLY A 78 -10.23 6.91 -15.90
CA GLY A 78 -9.13 7.64 -16.51
C GLY A 78 -9.41 8.28 -17.87
N SER A 79 -10.61 8.12 -18.45
CA SER A 79 -10.99 8.72 -19.73
C SER A 79 -11.91 9.93 -19.59
N LEU A 80 -12.25 10.32 -18.37
CA LEU A 80 -13.18 11.41 -18.10
C LEU A 80 -12.42 12.74 -17.86
N PRO A 81 -13.00 13.90 -18.24
CA PRO A 81 -12.38 15.21 -18.00
C PRO A 81 -12.04 15.47 -16.52
N ASP A 82 -12.86 15.01 -15.62
CA ASP A 82 -12.68 15.15 -14.17
C ASP A 82 -11.40 14.45 -13.64
N TYR A 83 -10.97 13.40 -14.33
CA TYR A 83 -9.68 12.78 -14.09
C TYR A 83 -8.53 13.75 -14.40
N ASP A 84 -8.56 14.41 -15.56
CA ASP A 84 -7.55 15.38 -15.98
C ASP A 84 -7.54 16.62 -15.06
N CYS A 85 -8.71 17.06 -14.61
CA CYS A 85 -8.87 18.11 -13.59
C CYS A 85 -8.28 17.71 -12.24
N GLY A 86 -8.07 16.42 -12.01
CA GLY A 86 -7.54 15.88 -10.75
C GLY A 86 -8.57 15.80 -9.64
N TYR A 87 -9.87 15.81 -9.91
CA TYR A 87 -10.92 15.77 -8.89
C TYR A 87 -10.96 14.44 -8.15
N TYR A 88 -10.49 13.37 -8.78
CA TYR A 88 -10.32 12.07 -8.14
C TYR A 88 -9.07 11.33 -8.61
N TYR A 89 -8.67 10.36 -7.80
CA TYR A 89 -7.62 9.39 -8.12
C TYR A 89 -8.21 7.97 -8.15
N PRO A 90 -8.24 7.28 -9.32
CA PRO A 90 -8.76 5.92 -9.43
C PRO A 90 -7.70 4.90 -8.99
N LEU A 91 -8.13 3.89 -8.24
CA LEU A 91 -7.28 2.77 -7.79
C LEU A 91 -8.12 1.50 -7.58
N ASP A 92 -7.45 0.39 -7.30
CA ASP A 92 -8.13 -0.84 -6.89
C ASP A 92 -8.56 -0.74 -5.42
N LEU A 93 -9.76 -1.19 -5.10
CA LEU A 93 -10.32 -1.13 -3.74
C LEU A 93 -9.44 -1.89 -2.72
N SER A 94 -8.69 -2.92 -3.15
CA SER A 94 -7.73 -3.60 -2.28
C SER A 94 -6.67 -2.64 -1.71
N SER A 95 -6.26 -1.59 -2.45
CA SER A 95 -5.31 -0.60 -1.92
C SER A 95 -5.92 0.25 -0.80
N VAL A 96 -7.23 0.52 -0.85
CA VAL A 96 -7.96 1.19 0.24
C VAL A 96 -7.93 0.31 1.48
N TRP A 97 -8.26 -0.97 1.32
CA TRP A 97 -8.22 -1.95 2.40
C TRP A 97 -6.80 -2.11 2.99
N GLU A 98 -5.76 -2.19 2.15
CA GLU A 98 -4.36 -2.33 2.58
C GLU A 98 -3.88 -1.16 3.46
N THR A 99 -4.45 0.03 3.30
CA THR A 99 -4.11 1.22 4.11
C THR A 99 -5.03 1.44 5.30
N ALA A 100 -6.05 0.61 5.50
CA ALA A 100 -6.96 0.71 6.65
C ALA A 100 -6.23 0.71 8.01
N PRO A 101 -5.16 -0.07 8.22
CA PRO A 101 -4.44 -0.05 9.50
C PRO A 101 -3.90 1.33 9.92
N LEU A 102 -3.75 2.29 9.00
CA LEU A 102 -3.31 3.65 9.34
C LEU A 102 -4.27 4.38 10.28
N THR A 103 -5.54 4.00 10.33
CA THR A 103 -6.51 4.58 11.28
C THR A 103 -6.25 4.16 12.73
N HIS A 104 -5.40 3.16 12.96
CA HIS A 104 -5.00 2.63 14.27
C HIS A 104 -3.63 3.10 14.74
N LEU A 105 -3.06 4.13 14.09
CA LEU A 105 -1.84 4.75 14.60
C LEU A 105 -2.10 5.33 16.00
N PRO A 106 -1.24 5.04 17.00
CA PRO A 106 -1.41 5.55 18.37
C PRO A 106 -0.98 7.01 18.52
N PHE A 107 -0.65 7.68 17.42
CA PHE A 107 -0.23 9.09 17.36
C PHE A 107 -0.61 9.69 15.99
N ARG A 108 -0.61 11.01 15.92
CA ARG A 108 -0.69 11.73 14.65
C ARG A 108 0.71 11.83 14.05
N PRO A 109 0.96 11.30 12.85
CA PRO A 109 2.29 11.34 12.26
C PRO A 109 2.70 12.76 11.86
N VAL A 110 3.94 13.12 12.19
CA VAL A 110 4.57 14.39 11.78
C VAL A 110 5.27 14.18 10.43
N ARG A 111 6.08 13.12 10.31
CA ARG A 111 6.85 12.87 9.09
C ARG A 111 6.70 11.45 8.59
N CYS A 112 6.16 11.32 7.38
CA CYS A 112 5.96 10.05 6.69
C CYS A 112 6.97 9.86 5.57
N LEU A 113 7.46 8.61 5.41
CA LEU A 113 8.21 8.15 4.24
C LEU A 113 7.45 7.01 3.57
N ASP A 114 6.99 7.20 2.34
CA ASP A 114 6.56 6.09 1.48
C ASP A 114 7.79 5.59 0.69
N MET A 115 8.33 4.44 1.09
CA MET A 115 9.61 3.92 0.62
C MET A 115 9.56 3.46 -0.85
N CYS A 116 8.38 3.08 -1.37
CA CYS A 116 8.18 2.51 -2.70
C CYS A 116 6.90 3.09 -3.35
N ALA A 117 6.79 4.40 -3.43
CA ALA A 117 5.55 5.15 -3.58
C ALA A 117 4.84 5.02 -4.94
N ALA A 118 5.59 4.82 -6.05
CA ALA A 118 4.95 4.85 -7.37
C ALA A 118 3.93 3.72 -7.58
N PRO A 119 2.77 4.03 -8.17
CA PRO A 119 2.40 5.24 -8.91
C PRO A 119 1.80 6.38 -8.06
N GLY A 120 1.69 6.27 -6.71
CA GLY A 120 1.25 7.33 -5.81
C GLY A 120 -0.03 7.06 -5.04
N GLY A 121 -0.74 5.97 -5.34
CA GLY A 121 -2.05 5.68 -4.73
C GLY A 121 -2.00 5.56 -3.21
N LYS A 122 -1.02 4.84 -2.65
CA LYS A 122 -0.87 4.68 -1.20
C LYS A 122 -0.38 5.95 -0.50
N SER A 123 0.46 6.76 -1.17
CA SER A 123 0.81 8.10 -0.67
C SER A 123 -0.44 9.00 -0.56
N ILE A 124 -1.31 8.99 -1.58
CA ILE A 124 -2.59 9.73 -1.58
C ILE A 124 -3.51 9.21 -0.46
N LEU A 125 -3.68 7.89 -0.34
CA LEU A 125 -4.49 7.29 0.73
C LEU A 125 -3.97 7.64 2.13
N THR A 126 -2.65 7.72 2.31
CA THR A 126 -2.04 8.13 3.57
C THR A 126 -2.39 9.58 3.90
N GLN A 127 -2.34 10.48 2.92
CA GLN A 127 -2.77 11.87 3.12
C GLN A 127 -4.25 11.96 3.52
N ILE A 128 -5.11 11.20 2.89
CA ILE A 128 -6.55 11.17 3.22
C ILE A 128 -6.77 10.65 4.64
N ARG A 129 -6.05 9.59 5.07
CA ARG A 129 -6.32 8.91 6.35
C ARG A 129 -5.70 9.61 7.55
N VAL A 130 -4.45 10.09 7.42
CA VAL A 130 -3.66 10.54 8.59
C VAL A 130 -3.00 11.91 8.42
N SER A 131 -2.96 12.43 7.19
CA SER A 131 -2.49 13.78 6.88
C SER A 131 -1.21 14.20 7.64
N PRO A 132 -0.06 13.51 7.42
CA PRO A 132 1.21 13.88 8.05
C PRO A 132 1.64 15.28 7.61
N GLU A 133 2.37 16.00 8.46
CA GLU A 133 2.83 17.36 8.15
C GLU A 133 3.83 17.38 6.99
N GLU A 134 4.74 16.40 6.97
CA GLU A 134 5.69 16.15 5.86
C GLU A 134 5.53 14.72 5.35
N HIS A 135 5.29 14.55 4.07
CA HIS A 135 5.18 13.23 3.45
C HIS A 135 6.13 13.12 2.25
N ILE A 136 7.16 12.31 2.38
CA ILE A 136 8.13 12.04 1.32
C ILE A 136 7.76 10.77 0.60
N SER A 137 7.42 10.88 -0.68
CA SER A 137 7.11 9.75 -1.56
C SER A 137 8.35 9.39 -2.38
N ASN A 138 8.98 8.26 -2.08
CA ASN A 138 10.23 7.82 -2.69
C ASN A 138 10.00 6.78 -3.79
N GLU A 139 10.70 6.94 -4.92
CA GLU A 139 10.72 5.95 -6.00
C GLU A 139 12.10 5.94 -6.68
N ILE A 140 12.74 4.76 -6.72
CA ILE A 140 14.11 4.62 -7.27
C ILE A 140 14.13 4.61 -8.80
N HIS A 141 13.05 4.19 -9.44
CA HIS A 141 13.00 4.03 -10.89
C HIS A 141 12.58 5.34 -11.58
N PRO A 142 13.42 5.95 -12.46
CA PRO A 142 13.16 7.28 -13.01
C PRO A 142 11.82 7.42 -13.73
N LYS A 143 11.45 6.43 -14.54
CA LYS A 143 10.17 6.46 -15.29
C LYS A 143 8.97 6.40 -14.35
N ARG A 144 9.03 5.55 -13.31
CA ARG A 144 7.96 5.45 -12.31
C ARG A 144 7.88 6.70 -11.43
N LEU A 145 9.03 7.33 -11.12
CA LEU A 145 9.08 8.60 -10.41
C LEU A 145 8.37 9.72 -11.21
N GLY A 146 8.51 9.74 -12.54
CA GLY A 146 7.77 10.67 -13.40
C GLY A 146 6.25 10.47 -13.28
N ILE A 147 5.78 9.22 -13.29
CA ILE A 147 4.36 8.89 -13.09
C ILE A 147 3.88 9.30 -11.70
N LEU A 148 4.67 9.02 -10.66
CA LEU A 148 4.37 9.41 -9.27
C LEU A 148 4.17 10.94 -9.17
N ARG A 149 5.13 11.71 -9.68
CA ARG A 149 5.07 13.19 -9.69
C ARG A 149 3.83 13.71 -10.39
N HIS A 150 3.56 13.20 -11.59
CA HIS A 150 2.37 13.57 -12.35
C HIS A 150 1.09 13.33 -11.55
N ASN A 151 0.94 12.16 -10.95
CA ASN A 151 -0.25 11.79 -10.19
C ASN A 151 -0.43 12.67 -8.93
N LEU A 152 0.62 12.88 -8.16
CA LEU A 152 0.55 13.70 -6.94
C LEU A 152 0.24 15.16 -7.26
N HIS A 153 0.89 15.72 -8.29
CA HIS A 153 0.63 17.09 -8.77
C HIS A 153 -0.82 17.25 -9.26
N ARG A 154 -1.28 16.32 -10.10
CA ARG A 154 -2.64 16.33 -10.62
C ARG A 154 -3.68 16.35 -9.50
N CYS A 155 -3.46 15.61 -8.41
CA CYS A 155 -4.39 15.50 -7.28
C CYS A 155 -4.35 16.68 -6.29
N GLY A 156 -3.32 17.54 -6.33
CA GLY A 156 -3.27 18.80 -5.58
C GLY A 156 -3.14 18.68 -4.06
N PHE A 157 -2.60 17.58 -3.55
CA PHE A 157 -2.29 17.48 -2.12
C PHE A 157 -1.11 18.37 -1.74
N THR A 158 -1.18 19.03 -0.60
CA THR A 158 -0.10 19.81 0.00
C THR A 158 0.74 18.97 0.97
N GLY A 159 1.97 19.37 1.26
CA GLY A 159 2.86 18.63 2.18
C GLY A 159 3.41 17.32 1.62
N LEU A 160 3.21 17.06 0.32
CA LEU A 160 3.77 15.90 -0.39
C LEU A 160 5.06 16.30 -1.13
N TYR A 161 6.11 15.54 -0.89
CA TYR A 161 7.41 15.70 -1.54
C TYR A 161 7.79 14.42 -2.27
N THR A 162 8.63 14.50 -3.30
CA THR A 162 9.13 13.33 -4.00
C THR A 162 10.65 13.24 -3.94
N GLN A 163 11.16 12.02 -3.73
CA GLN A 163 12.61 11.79 -3.70
C GLN A 163 12.96 10.54 -4.52
N ARG A 164 14.21 10.47 -4.94
CA ARG A 164 14.79 9.31 -5.63
C ARG A 164 16.03 8.86 -4.89
N MET A 165 15.84 7.90 -3.97
CA MET A 165 16.92 7.39 -3.15
C MET A 165 16.73 5.89 -2.90
N ARG A 166 17.82 5.11 -2.89
CA ARG A 166 17.74 3.69 -2.54
C ARG A 166 17.44 3.52 -1.04
N PRO A 167 16.77 2.42 -0.63
CA PRO A 167 16.45 2.18 0.77
C PRO A 167 17.69 2.19 1.70
N ASP A 168 18.81 1.63 1.25
CA ASP A 168 20.07 1.63 2.00
C ASP A 168 20.66 3.03 2.20
N GLN A 169 20.48 3.92 1.24
CA GLN A 169 20.88 5.32 1.35
C GLN A 169 19.99 6.08 2.35
N TRP A 170 18.67 5.82 2.35
CA TRP A 170 17.77 6.36 3.36
C TRP A 170 18.19 5.94 4.76
N ALA A 171 18.50 4.66 4.97
CA ALA A 171 18.95 4.12 6.25
C ALA A 171 20.25 4.77 6.76
N GLN A 172 21.18 5.12 5.85
CA GLN A 172 22.44 5.78 6.17
C GLN A 172 22.27 7.28 6.46
N GLN A 173 21.38 7.96 5.72
CA GLN A 173 21.30 9.42 5.74
C GLN A 173 20.20 9.95 6.66
N ALA A 174 19.16 9.19 6.94
CA ALA A 174 18.02 9.61 7.74
C ALA A 174 17.60 8.59 8.82
N PRO A 175 18.53 8.05 9.64
CA PRO A 175 18.18 7.12 10.70
C PRO A 175 17.31 7.81 11.75
N GLY A 176 16.18 7.18 12.12
CA GLY A 176 15.26 7.69 13.13
C GLY A 176 14.54 8.99 12.77
N CYS A 177 14.50 9.37 11.51
CA CYS A 177 13.93 10.66 11.07
C CYS A 177 12.42 10.59 10.77
N PHE A 178 11.81 9.43 10.77
CA PHE A 178 10.40 9.24 10.41
C PHE A 178 9.62 8.56 11.53
N ASP A 179 8.42 9.05 11.81
CA ASP A 179 7.49 8.41 12.75
C ASP A 179 6.50 7.48 12.05
N LEU A 180 6.28 7.67 10.76
CA LEU A 180 5.51 6.75 9.92
C LEU A 180 6.29 6.36 8.66
N ILE A 181 6.38 5.06 8.39
CA ILE A 181 6.93 4.58 7.12
C ILE A 181 5.94 3.63 6.47
N LEU A 182 5.68 3.85 5.17
CA LEU A 182 4.98 2.90 4.31
C LEU A 182 5.99 2.13 3.48
N THR A 183 5.73 0.84 3.32
CA THR A 183 6.49 -0.01 2.41
C THR A 183 5.52 -0.89 1.62
N ASP A 184 5.00 -0.32 0.51
CA ASP A 184 4.33 -1.11 -0.53
C ASP A 184 5.40 -1.78 -1.36
N ALA A 185 5.87 -2.93 -0.88
CA ALA A 185 7.10 -3.51 -1.38
C ALA A 185 6.93 -4.10 -2.79
N PRO A 186 7.92 -3.91 -3.69
CA PRO A 186 7.96 -4.64 -4.94
C PRO A 186 7.85 -6.15 -4.68
N CYS A 187 6.81 -6.79 -5.23
CA CYS A 187 6.45 -8.18 -4.95
C CYS A 187 6.22 -8.99 -6.23
N SER A 188 5.90 -10.27 -6.10
CA SER A 188 5.57 -11.12 -7.25
C SER A 188 4.27 -10.72 -7.97
N GLY A 189 3.41 -9.92 -7.35
CA GLY A 189 2.22 -9.36 -8.00
C GLY A 189 1.18 -10.40 -8.41
N GLN A 190 0.96 -11.42 -7.59
CA GLN A 190 0.04 -12.52 -7.91
C GLN A 190 -1.41 -12.06 -8.06
N SER A 191 -1.81 -10.99 -7.37
CA SER A 191 -3.15 -10.40 -7.50
C SER A 191 -3.45 -9.82 -8.88
N LEU A 192 -2.44 -9.55 -9.71
CA LEU A 192 -2.63 -9.14 -11.10
C LEU A 192 -3.42 -10.17 -11.91
N LEU A 193 -3.21 -11.47 -11.65
CA LEU A 193 -3.97 -12.52 -12.31
C LEU A 193 -5.45 -12.48 -11.94
N ALA A 194 -5.77 -12.18 -10.68
CA ALA A 194 -7.16 -11.99 -10.26
C ALA A 194 -7.83 -10.75 -10.90
N LYS A 195 -7.03 -9.84 -11.48
CA LYS A 195 -7.49 -8.69 -12.31
C LYS A 195 -7.57 -9.01 -13.81
N GLY A 196 -7.28 -10.25 -14.20
CA GLY A 196 -7.17 -10.61 -15.62
C GLY A 196 -5.90 -10.08 -16.31
N ILE A 197 -4.91 -9.60 -15.55
CA ILE A 197 -3.64 -9.09 -16.09
C ILE A 197 -2.61 -10.20 -16.08
N PRO A 198 -2.09 -10.63 -17.24
CA PRO A 198 -1.07 -11.68 -17.32
C PRO A 198 0.19 -11.30 -16.53
N ASN A 199 0.63 -12.20 -15.66
CA ASN A 199 1.88 -12.05 -14.90
C ASN A 199 2.63 -13.38 -14.86
N PRO A 200 3.30 -13.77 -15.97
CA PRO A 200 3.96 -15.08 -16.09
C PRO A 200 5.10 -15.20 -15.06
N GLY A 201 5.17 -16.36 -14.42
CA GLY A 201 6.22 -16.67 -13.45
C GLY A 201 6.00 -16.16 -12.03
N CYS A 202 4.92 -15.43 -11.75
CA CYS A 202 4.65 -14.87 -10.41
C CYS A 202 4.51 -15.93 -9.29
N PHE A 203 4.29 -17.21 -9.63
CA PHE A 203 4.23 -18.33 -8.70
C PHE A 203 5.55 -19.14 -8.63
N ASN A 204 6.56 -18.79 -9.42
CA ASN A 204 7.84 -19.48 -9.35
C ASN A 204 8.51 -19.22 -8.00
N SER A 205 8.99 -20.27 -7.33
CA SER A 205 9.64 -20.17 -6.02
C SER A 205 10.92 -19.32 -6.06
N SER A 206 11.62 -19.27 -7.18
CA SER A 206 12.77 -18.38 -7.39
C SER A 206 12.34 -16.90 -7.42
N VAL A 207 11.19 -16.59 -8.02
CA VAL A 207 10.65 -15.22 -8.08
C VAL A 207 10.15 -14.78 -6.71
N THR A 208 9.31 -15.59 -6.04
CA THR A 208 8.79 -15.27 -4.70
C THR A 208 9.92 -15.21 -3.66
N GLY A 209 10.90 -16.14 -3.71
CA GLY A 209 12.06 -16.13 -2.81
C GLY A 209 13.00 -14.95 -3.05
N GLY A 210 13.24 -14.59 -4.32
CA GLY A 210 14.04 -13.42 -4.68
C GLY A 210 13.39 -12.11 -4.22
N ASN A 211 12.07 -11.98 -4.42
CA ASN A 211 11.31 -10.83 -3.92
C ASN A 211 11.30 -10.76 -2.39
N ALA A 212 11.05 -11.87 -1.69
CA ALA A 212 11.09 -11.93 -0.23
C ALA A 212 12.44 -11.43 0.33
N LYS A 213 13.56 -11.86 -0.28
CA LYS A 213 14.91 -11.40 0.12
C LYS A 213 15.07 -9.88 -0.12
N ARG A 214 14.64 -9.37 -1.28
CA ARG A 214 14.70 -7.94 -1.60
C ARG A 214 13.86 -7.12 -0.63
N GLN A 215 12.63 -7.56 -0.34
CA GLN A 215 11.72 -6.92 0.60
C GLN A 215 12.32 -6.84 2.00
N ARG A 216 12.98 -7.90 2.50
CA ARG A 216 13.69 -7.86 3.79
C ARG A 216 14.74 -6.76 3.84
N GLY A 217 15.49 -6.56 2.76
CA GLY A 217 16.46 -5.46 2.68
C GLY A 217 15.79 -4.08 2.77
N ILE A 218 14.68 -3.89 2.06
CA ILE A 218 13.90 -2.64 2.09
C ILE A 218 13.33 -2.40 3.49
N LEU A 219 12.71 -3.42 4.09
CA LEU A 219 12.09 -3.34 5.41
C LEU A 219 13.12 -3.08 6.53
N LEU A 220 14.29 -3.69 6.49
CA LEU A 220 15.37 -3.40 7.43
C LEU A 220 15.87 -1.96 7.30
N SER A 221 15.97 -1.44 6.08
CA SER A 221 16.31 -0.03 5.85
C SER A 221 15.21 0.89 6.38
N ALA A 222 13.94 0.55 6.18
CA ALA A 222 12.80 1.28 6.73
C ALA A 222 12.87 1.33 8.27
N LEU A 223 13.13 0.20 8.94
CA LEU A 223 13.27 0.15 10.41
C LEU A 223 14.43 1.00 10.95
N GLN A 224 15.51 1.19 10.18
CA GLN A 224 16.59 2.10 10.56
C GLN A 224 16.17 3.57 10.44
N CYS A 225 15.35 3.90 9.44
CA CYS A 225 14.79 5.25 9.27
C CYS A 225 13.70 5.57 10.28
N LEU A 226 13.06 4.55 10.87
CA LEU A 226 11.94 4.68 11.79
C LEU A 226 12.42 5.11 13.18
N ALA A 227 11.85 6.18 13.71
CA ALA A 227 12.06 6.63 15.07
C ALA A 227 11.57 5.57 16.08
N PRO A 228 12.15 5.53 17.31
CA PRO A 228 11.52 4.80 18.41
C PRO A 228 10.07 5.24 18.60
N GLY A 229 9.15 4.33 18.89
CA GLY A 229 7.72 4.58 18.99
C GLY A 229 6.98 4.70 17.66
N GLY A 230 7.69 4.86 16.54
CA GLY A 230 7.12 5.01 15.21
C GLY A 230 6.50 3.73 14.64
N CYS A 231 5.72 3.88 13.57
CA CYS A 231 5.00 2.79 12.92
C CYS A 231 5.46 2.54 11.47
N LEU A 232 5.48 1.26 11.09
CA LEU A 232 5.75 0.78 9.74
C LEU A 232 4.53 0.05 9.21
N LEU A 233 3.91 0.55 8.13
CA LEU A 233 2.92 -0.18 7.37
C LEU A 233 3.60 -0.97 6.26
N TYR A 234 3.48 -2.29 6.30
CA TYR A 234 3.97 -3.21 5.28
C TYR A 234 2.82 -3.76 4.46
N THR A 235 2.86 -3.58 3.14
CA THR A 235 1.83 -4.08 2.20
C THR A 235 2.45 -4.76 0.99
N THR A 236 1.71 -5.69 0.39
CA THR A 236 2.05 -6.34 -0.88
C THR A 236 0.79 -6.71 -1.65
N CYS A 237 0.86 -6.71 -2.98
CA CYS A 237 -0.19 -7.24 -3.86
C CYS A 237 0.08 -8.71 -4.24
N THR A 238 0.51 -9.55 -3.30
CA THR A 238 0.77 -10.98 -3.51
C THR A 238 0.17 -11.84 -2.42
N TYR A 239 -0.11 -13.10 -2.74
CA TYR A 239 -0.60 -14.08 -1.76
C TYR A 239 0.51 -14.98 -1.18
N ALA A 240 1.76 -14.84 -1.66
CA ALA A 240 2.88 -15.70 -1.26
C ALA A 240 3.25 -15.51 0.21
N PRO A 241 3.16 -16.54 1.08
CA PRO A 241 3.54 -16.42 2.49
C PRO A 241 5.01 -16.04 2.69
N GLU A 242 5.86 -16.39 1.74
CA GLU A 242 7.28 -16.05 1.73
C GLU A 242 7.54 -14.54 1.69
N GLU A 243 6.67 -13.81 0.99
CA GLU A 243 6.73 -12.35 0.81
C GLU A 243 5.91 -11.60 1.86
N ASN A 244 5.07 -12.25 2.62
CA ASN A 244 4.12 -11.71 3.58
C ASN A 244 4.52 -12.06 5.03
N GLU A 245 3.83 -13.01 5.67
CA GLU A 245 4.03 -13.35 7.09
C GLU A 245 5.46 -13.73 7.42
N ARG A 246 6.15 -14.46 6.53
CA ARG A 246 7.55 -14.85 6.78
C ARG A 246 8.50 -13.66 6.82
N ASN A 247 8.18 -12.57 6.11
CA ASN A 247 8.93 -11.33 6.21
C ASN A 247 8.62 -10.60 7.51
N VAL A 248 7.37 -10.55 7.94
CA VAL A 248 6.99 -9.99 9.26
C VAL A 248 7.70 -10.74 10.38
N LEU A 249 7.60 -12.07 10.42
CA LEU A 249 8.28 -12.92 11.42
C LEU A 249 9.81 -12.75 11.40
N TYR A 250 10.39 -12.56 10.21
CA TYR A 250 11.83 -12.27 10.09
C TYR A 250 12.19 -10.95 10.75
N LEU A 251 11.38 -9.89 10.59
CA LEU A 251 11.61 -8.59 11.21
C LEU A 251 11.48 -8.66 12.74
N LEU A 252 10.41 -9.26 13.24
CA LEU A 252 10.16 -9.42 14.68
C LEU A 252 11.30 -10.17 15.36
N LYS A 253 11.88 -11.18 14.70
CA LYS A 253 13.06 -11.89 15.20
C LYS A 253 14.32 -11.02 15.23
N ARG A 254 14.46 -10.05 14.32
CA ARG A 254 15.65 -9.19 14.19
C ARG A 254 15.59 -7.93 15.03
N CYS A 255 14.41 -7.49 15.36
CA CYS A 255 14.13 -6.26 16.08
C CYS A 255 13.18 -6.60 17.25
N PRO A 256 13.69 -6.99 18.43
CA PRO A 256 12.85 -7.44 19.55
C PRO A 256 11.88 -6.37 20.08
N GLU A 257 12.16 -5.09 19.87
CA GLU A 257 11.29 -3.99 20.23
C GLU A 257 10.12 -3.79 19.23
N LEU A 258 10.13 -4.51 18.10
CA LEU A 258 9.06 -4.43 17.09
C LEU A 258 7.92 -5.38 17.47
N HIS A 259 6.69 -4.89 17.36
CA HIS A 259 5.49 -5.70 17.53
C HIS A 259 4.42 -5.31 16.51
N THR A 260 3.43 -6.17 16.29
CA THR A 260 2.32 -5.91 15.38
C THR A 260 1.17 -5.22 16.10
N ILE A 261 0.52 -4.26 15.43
CA ILE A 261 -0.69 -3.60 15.96
C ILE A 261 -1.93 -4.34 15.48
N ASN A 262 -2.81 -4.69 16.41
CA ASN A 262 -4.10 -5.30 16.11
C ASN A 262 -5.06 -4.26 15.50
N VAL A 263 -5.76 -4.67 14.43
CA VAL A 263 -6.75 -3.85 13.70
C VAL A 263 -8.09 -4.59 13.77
N PRO A 264 -8.95 -4.28 14.75
CA PRO A 264 -10.19 -5.01 14.98
C PRO A 264 -11.11 -5.10 13.76
N GLU A 265 -11.17 -4.06 12.94
CA GLU A 265 -11.98 -3.99 11.73
C GLU A 265 -11.49 -4.94 10.62
N LEU A 266 -10.27 -5.43 10.73
CA LEU A 266 -9.71 -6.40 9.80
C LEU A 266 -9.65 -7.82 10.38
N GLU A 267 -10.24 -8.09 11.54
CA GLU A 267 -10.14 -9.40 12.19
C GLU A 267 -10.68 -10.55 11.32
N SER A 268 -11.73 -10.32 10.52
CA SER A 268 -12.27 -11.30 9.56
C SER A 268 -11.29 -11.65 8.42
N PHE A 269 -10.24 -10.84 8.25
CA PHE A 269 -9.18 -11.02 7.24
C PHE A 269 -7.87 -11.51 7.86
N ARG A 270 -7.86 -11.85 9.16
CA ARG A 270 -6.64 -12.28 9.85
C ARG A 270 -6.04 -13.51 9.18
N SER A 271 -4.71 -13.47 8.98
CA SER A 271 -3.97 -14.61 8.43
C SER A 271 -3.95 -15.77 9.42
N SER A 272 -4.32 -16.96 8.97
CA SER A 272 -4.20 -18.21 9.75
C SER A 272 -2.76 -18.75 9.80
N LEU A 273 -1.81 -18.12 9.10
CA LEU A 273 -0.43 -18.60 8.96
C LEU A 273 0.50 -18.12 10.08
N THR A 274 0.02 -17.25 10.96
CA THR A 274 0.78 -16.70 12.09
C THR A 274 -0.17 -16.25 13.20
N GLN A 275 0.36 -16.10 14.42
CA GLN A 275 -0.37 -15.47 15.54
C GLN A 275 -0.26 -13.94 15.51
N GLU A 276 0.64 -13.40 14.70
CA GLU A 276 0.84 -11.96 14.55
C GLU A 276 -0.34 -11.29 13.84
N ALA A 277 -0.53 -9.99 14.08
CA ALA A 277 -1.59 -9.20 13.44
C ALA A 277 -1.27 -8.91 11.96
N CYS A 278 -1.34 -9.97 11.16
CA CYS A 278 -1.20 -9.96 9.72
C CYS A 278 -2.55 -10.21 9.06
N TYR A 279 -2.89 -9.44 8.02
CA TYR A 279 -4.19 -9.52 7.38
C TYR A 279 -4.06 -9.80 5.88
N ARG A 280 -4.99 -10.59 5.34
CA ARG A 280 -5.04 -11.02 3.95
C ARG A 280 -6.40 -10.71 3.33
N LEU A 281 -6.43 -9.88 2.33
CA LEU A 281 -7.56 -9.76 1.44
C LEU A 281 -7.40 -10.79 0.32
N MET A 282 -8.34 -11.73 0.23
CA MET A 282 -8.37 -12.71 -0.84
C MET A 282 -9.34 -12.27 -1.94
N PRO A 283 -9.13 -12.66 -3.21
CA PRO A 283 -9.97 -12.19 -4.31
C PRO A 283 -11.45 -12.58 -4.18
N PHE A 284 -11.76 -13.63 -3.42
CA PHE A 284 -13.13 -14.05 -3.16
C PHE A 284 -13.86 -13.23 -2.08
N HIS A 285 -13.19 -12.30 -1.40
CA HIS A 285 -13.85 -11.40 -0.45
C HIS A 285 -14.63 -10.26 -1.11
N GLY A 286 -14.55 -10.09 -2.44
CA GLY A 286 -15.31 -9.08 -3.18
C GLY A 286 -14.88 -7.63 -2.97
N ALA A 287 -13.71 -7.41 -2.39
CA ALA A 287 -13.16 -6.07 -2.11
C ALA A 287 -11.91 -5.75 -2.97
N GLY A 288 -11.89 -6.22 -4.21
CA GLY A 288 -10.78 -6.07 -5.15
C GLY A 288 -9.96 -7.34 -5.30
N ALA A 289 -8.83 -7.22 -5.99
CA ALA A 289 -8.00 -8.36 -6.36
C ALA A 289 -7.23 -8.99 -5.19
N GLY A 290 -7.24 -8.35 -4.05
CA GLY A 290 -6.60 -8.84 -2.84
C GLY A 290 -5.17 -8.35 -2.64
N GLY A 291 -4.67 -8.58 -1.43
CA GLY A 291 -3.35 -8.16 -0.97
C GLY A 291 -3.08 -8.54 0.47
N PHE A 292 -2.01 -8.01 1.00
CA PHE A 292 -1.56 -8.22 2.37
C PHE A 292 -1.26 -6.90 3.06
N THR A 293 -1.56 -6.80 4.34
CA THR A 293 -1.21 -5.64 5.16
C THR A 293 -0.84 -6.06 6.58
N CYS A 294 0.14 -5.37 7.16
CA CYS A 294 0.55 -5.52 8.55
C CYS A 294 1.08 -4.18 9.06
N LEU A 295 0.53 -3.68 10.16
CA LEU A 295 1.03 -2.49 10.85
C LEU A 295 1.93 -2.92 12.00
N LEU A 296 3.18 -2.44 11.99
CA LEU A 296 4.17 -2.73 13.01
C LEU A 296 4.53 -1.44 13.76
N ARG A 297 4.84 -1.55 15.06
CA ARG A 297 5.31 -0.44 15.89
C ARG A 297 6.65 -0.79 16.54
N LYS A 298 7.55 0.19 16.61
CA LYS A 298 8.89 0.06 17.19
C LYS A 298 8.94 0.68 18.58
N GLY A 299 8.77 -0.13 19.64
CA GLY A 299 8.67 0.35 21.02
C GLY A 299 7.27 0.91 21.34
N GLU A 300 7.10 1.40 22.57
CA GLU A 300 5.81 1.88 23.09
C GLU A 300 5.79 3.40 23.36
N GLU A 301 6.95 4.06 23.31
CA GLU A 301 7.10 5.50 23.54
C GLU A 301 6.36 6.33 22.47
N HIS A 302 6.06 7.59 22.80
CA HIS A 302 5.58 8.53 21.80
C HIS A 302 6.74 8.84 20.82
N PRO A 303 6.55 8.74 19.50
CA PRO A 303 7.63 8.96 18.56
C PRO A 303 8.11 10.41 18.56
N SER A 304 9.44 10.56 18.51
CA SER A 304 10.12 11.85 18.38
C SER A 304 11.12 11.75 17.23
N PRO A 305 10.67 11.95 15.98
CA PRO A 305 11.54 11.80 14.82
C PRO A 305 12.63 12.86 14.83
N LEU A 306 13.87 12.42 14.56
CA LEU A 306 15.00 13.32 14.41
C LEU A 306 14.79 14.28 13.22
N PRO A 307 15.34 15.50 13.24
CA PRO A 307 15.29 16.39 12.10
C PRO A 307 15.98 15.76 10.89
N LEU A 308 15.44 16.01 9.70
CA LEU A 308 16.12 15.60 8.46
C LEU A 308 17.46 16.32 8.35
N PRO A 309 18.55 15.64 7.97
CA PRO A 309 19.83 16.24 7.70
C PRO A 309 19.74 17.39 6.66
N ASN A 310 20.55 18.43 6.83
CA ASN A 310 20.51 19.60 5.94
C ASN A 310 20.81 19.22 4.48
N GLU A 311 21.68 18.23 4.26
CA GLU A 311 21.98 17.71 2.93
C GLU A 311 20.74 17.10 2.26
N LEU A 312 19.88 16.43 3.02
CA LEU A 312 18.61 15.90 2.51
C LEU A 312 17.58 17.00 2.24
N LYS A 313 17.62 18.10 3.01
CA LYS A 313 16.79 19.29 2.74
C LYS A 313 17.28 20.06 1.51
N ALA A 314 18.58 20.02 1.22
CA ALA A 314 19.18 20.64 0.06
C ALA A 314 19.05 19.81 -1.24
N TRP A 315 18.80 18.52 -1.14
CA TRP A 315 18.45 17.69 -2.29
C TRP A 315 17.01 18.04 -2.70
N PRO A 316 16.70 18.14 -4.00
CA PRO A 316 15.40 18.62 -4.42
C PRO A 316 14.29 17.66 -4.00
N ILE A 317 13.91 17.73 -2.72
CA ILE A 317 12.55 17.42 -2.30
C ILE A 317 11.74 18.49 -3.00
N ARG A 318 11.31 18.23 -4.23
CA ARG A 318 10.51 19.20 -4.97
C ARG A 318 9.11 19.16 -4.36
N ASP A 319 8.75 20.28 -3.73
CA ASP A 319 7.35 20.58 -3.47
C ASP A 319 6.63 20.46 -4.82
N MET A 320 5.63 19.61 -4.88
CA MET A 320 4.88 19.38 -6.12
C MET A 320 4.16 20.65 -6.60
N ASN A 321 3.95 21.62 -5.70
CA ASN A 321 3.34 22.91 -6.04
C ASN A 321 4.33 23.94 -6.60
N GLN A 322 5.64 23.63 -6.68
CA GLN A 322 6.69 24.54 -7.20
C GLN A 322 7.22 24.14 -8.59
N ILE A 323 6.60 23.16 -9.27
CA ILE A 323 7.10 22.68 -10.58
C ILE A 323 6.70 23.60 -11.73
N ASP A 324 5.74 24.50 -11.53
CA ASP A 324 5.21 25.41 -12.57
C ASP A 324 5.75 26.85 -12.50
N GLN A 325 6.93 27.09 -11.87
CA GLN A 325 7.59 28.39 -11.90
C GLN A 325 8.95 28.33 -12.61
#